data_3fdb02f474c19850c0e88b795ccb00ef
#
_entry.id   3fdb02f474c19850c0e88b795ccb00ef
#
_cell.length_a   1.000
_cell.length_b   1.000
_cell.length_c   1.000
_cell.angle_alpha   90.00
_cell.angle_beta   90.00
_cell.angle_gamma   90.00
#
_symmetry.space_group_name_H-M   'P 1'
#
loop_
_entity.id
_entity.type
_entity.pdbx_description
1 polymer ?
#
loop_
_entity_poly.entity_id
_entity_poly.type
_entity_poly.pdbx_seq_one_letter_code
_entity_poly.pdbx_strand_id
1 'polypeptide(L)'
;MFASPFLEGDRVMLMPLQPSDGLWLQPIWNDPETTKWMVAGRTPMAREEMDQLIASWRSPSAFVFGLSPVKERATRVGYAGLFAVDWIDRKAEFRIMVSAKTHGIGIGRQATSLMLRFAFSRLNLNRVWLGTAATNDRALACFAKCGFREEGRLLKDLWRDGSYIDNVRMAILQAEFKGA
;
A
#
# COMPACT_ATOMS: atom_id res chain seq x y z
N MET A 1 -11.31 -8.13 -23.04
CA MET A 1 -12.30 -7.89 -21.96
C MET A 1 -11.53 -7.55 -20.71
N PHE A 2 -11.70 -6.34 -20.13
CA PHE A 2 -11.03 -6.01 -18.86
C PHE A 2 -11.70 -6.77 -17.72
N ALA A 3 -10.90 -7.40 -16.85
CA ALA A 3 -11.42 -8.05 -15.66
C ALA A 3 -12.16 -7.02 -14.78
N SER A 4 -13.27 -7.44 -14.18
CA SER A 4 -14.01 -6.57 -13.25
C SER A 4 -13.14 -6.26 -12.02
N PRO A 5 -13.14 -5.00 -11.53
CA PRO A 5 -12.42 -4.64 -10.32
C PRO A 5 -13.03 -5.35 -9.11
N PHE A 6 -12.18 -5.70 -8.15
CA PHE A 6 -12.64 -6.26 -6.87
C PHE A 6 -13.16 -5.15 -5.93
N LEU A 7 -12.50 -3.99 -5.94
CA LEU A 7 -12.94 -2.78 -5.27
C LEU A 7 -12.85 -1.61 -6.25
N GLU A 8 -13.84 -0.75 -6.29
CA GLU A 8 -13.86 0.43 -7.17
C GLU A 8 -14.31 1.66 -6.38
N GLY A 9 -13.63 2.76 -6.60
CA GLY A 9 -13.99 4.11 -6.14
C GLY A 9 -14.06 5.07 -7.33
N ASP A 10 -14.18 6.37 -7.06
CA ASP A 10 -14.33 7.39 -8.12
C ASP A 10 -13.03 7.64 -8.90
N ARG A 11 -11.87 7.34 -8.33
CA ARG A 11 -10.55 7.65 -8.89
C ARG A 11 -9.70 6.43 -9.17
N VAL A 12 -9.89 5.35 -8.42
CA VAL A 12 -9.03 4.16 -8.47
C VAL A 12 -9.84 2.89 -8.36
N MET A 13 -9.42 1.89 -9.11
CA MET A 13 -9.87 0.50 -9.04
C MET A 13 -8.75 -0.36 -8.48
N LEU A 14 -9.12 -1.34 -7.68
CA LEU A 14 -8.26 -2.36 -7.11
C LEU A 14 -8.54 -3.70 -7.78
N MET A 15 -7.52 -4.24 -8.43
CA MET A 15 -7.59 -5.51 -9.19
C MET A 15 -6.73 -6.55 -8.48
N PRO A 16 -7.20 -7.78 -8.27
CA PRO A 16 -6.33 -8.84 -7.73
C PRO A 16 -5.09 -9.00 -8.61
N LEU A 17 -3.92 -9.07 -7.98
CA LEU A 17 -2.66 -9.28 -8.69
C LEU A 17 -2.61 -10.66 -9.35
N GLN A 18 -2.08 -10.69 -10.56
CA GLN A 18 -1.82 -11.90 -11.33
C GLN A 18 -0.31 -12.22 -11.35
N PRO A 19 0.10 -13.46 -11.55
CA PRO A 19 1.52 -13.80 -11.68
C PRO A 19 2.26 -12.99 -12.74
N SER A 20 1.59 -12.64 -13.84
CA SER A 20 2.15 -11.82 -14.92
C SER A 20 2.33 -10.33 -14.61
N ASP A 21 1.82 -9.87 -13.49
CA ASP A 21 1.81 -8.43 -13.14
C ASP A 21 3.19 -7.87 -12.80
N GLY A 22 4.20 -8.71 -12.61
CA GLY A 22 5.58 -8.28 -12.51
C GLY A 22 6.04 -7.44 -13.71
N LEU A 23 5.42 -7.62 -14.90
CA LEU A 23 5.75 -6.87 -16.11
C LEU A 23 5.57 -5.35 -15.92
N TRP A 24 4.49 -4.92 -15.29
CA TRP A 24 4.23 -3.51 -15.03
C TRP A 24 4.72 -3.04 -13.65
N LEU A 25 4.81 -3.96 -12.68
CA LEU A 25 5.20 -3.59 -11.31
C LEU A 25 6.70 -3.37 -11.18
N GLN A 26 7.52 -4.19 -11.84
CA GLN A 26 8.98 -4.11 -11.79
C GLN A 26 9.52 -2.72 -12.21
N PRO A 27 9.12 -2.10 -13.33
CA PRO A 27 9.60 -0.75 -13.67
C PRO A 27 9.12 0.33 -12.69
N ILE A 28 7.95 0.18 -12.06
CA ILE A 28 7.49 1.11 -11.00
C ILE A 28 8.31 0.91 -9.73
N TRP A 29 8.65 -0.35 -9.39
CA TRP A 29 9.49 -0.68 -8.25
C TRP A 29 10.91 -0.16 -8.41
N ASN A 30 11.46 -0.21 -9.60
CA ASN A 30 12.81 0.25 -9.89
C ASN A 30 12.92 1.76 -10.15
N ASP A 31 11.81 2.49 -10.11
CA ASP A 31 11.82 3.95 -10.20
C ASP A 31 12.23 4.59 -8.86
N PRO A 32 13.41 5.25 -8.78
CA PRO A 32 13.92 5.84 -7.54
C PRO A 32 12.96 6.86 -6.92
N GLU A 33 12.26 7.65 -7.75
CA GLU A 33 11.30 8.65 -7.26
C GLU A 33 10.07 8.02 -6.61
N THR A 34 9.68 6.83 -7.07
CA THR A 34 8.59 6.07 -6.47
C THR A 34 9.03 5.42 -5.14
N THR A 35 10.23 4.87 -5.09
CA THR A 35 10.67 4.01 -3.98
C THR A 35 11.46 4.71 -2.89
N LYS A 36 11.88 5.96 -3.10
CA LYS A 36 12.71 6.69 -2.11
C LYS A 36 12.14 6.74 -0.69
N TRP A 37 10.81 6.63 -0.54
CA TRP A 37 10.12 6.68 0.75
C TRP A 37 9.69 5.31 1.28
N MET A 38 9.91 4.24 0.53
CA MET A 38 9.52 2.90 0.97
C MET A 38 10.39 2.44 2.14
N VAL A 39 9.76 1.79 3.11
CA VAL A 39 10.46 1.19 4.26
C VAL A 39 11.32 -0.01 3.80
N ALA A 40 10.83 -0.79 2.84
CA ALA A 40 11.52 -1.92 2.23
C ALA A 40 11.50 -1.82 0.70
N GLY A 41 12.32 -2.60 0.00
CA GLY A 41 12.26 -2.69 -1.47
C GLY A 41 12.92 -1.52 -2.18
N ARG A 42 14.08 -1.06 -1.72
CA ARG A 42 14.84 0.04 -2.33
C ARG A 42 16.01 -0.41 -3.18
N THR A 43 16.24 -1.68 -3.25
CA THR A 43 17.23 -2.26 -4.16
C THR A 43 16.59 -2.55 -5.51
N PRO A 44 17.34 -2.38 -6.62
CA PRO A 44 16.85 -2.80 -7.93
C PRO A 44 16.44 -4.26 -7.89
N MET A 45 15.37 -4.58 -8.60
CA MET A 45 14.81 -5.93 -8.65
C MET A 45 14.75 -6.40 -10.10
N ALA A 46 15.28 -7.57 -10.38
CA ALA A 46 15.12 -8.23 -11.67
C ALA A 46 13.67 -8.68 -11.87
N ARG A 47 13.32 -9.04 -13.10
CA ARG A 47 11.95 -9.45 -13.42
C ARG A 47 11.55 -10.72 -12.69
N GLU A 48 12.44 -11.69 -12.66
CA GLU A 48 12.22 -13.01 -12.00
C GLU A 48 12.03 -12.84 -10.49
N GLU A 49 12.78 -11.94 -9.86
CA GLU A 49 12.63 -11.61 -8.44
C GLU A 49 11.27 -10.96 -8.16
N MET A 50 10.80 -10.07 -9.05
CA MET A 50 9.48 -9.46 -8.94
C MET A 50 8.37 -10.50 -9.06
N ASP A 51 8.48 -11.44 -9.99
CA ASP A 51 7.49 -12.51 -10.15
C ASP A 51 7.46 -13.42 -8.92
N GLN A 52 8.62 -13.71 -8.33
CA GLN A 52 8.72 -14.45 -7.05
C GLN A 52 8.10 -13.66 -5.88
N LEU A 53 8.35 -12.36 -5.81
CA LEU A 53 7.76 -11.49 -4.79
C LEU A 53 6.23 -11.48 -4.89
N ILE A 54 5.68 -11.31 -6.09
CA ILE A 54 4.22 -11.37 -6.32
C ILE A 54 3.66 -12.74 -5.92
N ALA A 55 4.36 -13.81 -6.28
CA ALA A 55 3.95 -15.16 -5.88
C ALA A 55 3.93 -15.34 -4.36
N SER A 56 4.90 -14.77 -3.64
CA SER A 56 4.97 -14.81 -2.17
C SER A 56 3.81 -14.07 -1.48
N TRP A 57 3.21 -13.07 -2.15
CA TRP A 57 2.05 -12.34 -1.66
C TRP A 57 0.73 -13.13 -1.79
N ARG A 58 0.74 -14.25 -2.49
CA ARG A 58 -0.42 -15.14 -2.62
C ARG A 58 -0.48 -16.12 -1.46
N SER A 59 -0.86 -15.61 -0.30
CA SER A 59 -0.96 -16.39 0.94
C SER A 59 -2.27 -16.09 1.65
N PRO A 60 -2.74 -16.96 2.57
CA PRO A 60 -3.92 -16.71 3.39
C PRO A 60 -3.79 -15.49 4.31
N SER A 61 -2.57 -15.01 4.52
CA SER A 61 -2.26 -13.86 5.38
C SER A 61 -1.93 -12.59 4.59
N ALA A 62 -2.21 -12.55 3.26
CA ALA A 62 -2.00 -11.35 2.46
C ALA A 62 -3.11 -11.15 1.41
N PHE A 63 -3.53 -9.91 1.25
CA PHE A 63 -4.52 -9.49 0.25
C PHE A 63 -3.96 -8.30 -0.52
N VAL A 64 -3.46 -8.54 -1.72
CA VAL A 64 -2.72 -7.53 -2.49
C VAL A 64 -3.40 -7.27 -3.83
N PHE A 65 -3.54 -6.00 -4.16
CA PHE A 65 -4.25 -5.52 -5.35
C PHE A 65 -3.38 -4.55 -6.13
N GLY A 66 -3.40 -4.68 -7.46
CA GLY A 66 -2.89 -3.65 -8.37
C GLY A 66 -3.85 -2.47 -8.45
N LEU A 67 -3.31 -1.27 -8.53
CA LEU A 67 -4.05 -0.02 -8.63
C LEU A 67 -4.14 0.46 -10.07
N SER A 68 -5.35 0.79 -10.53
CA SER A 68 -5.60 1.42 -11.83
C SER A 68 -6.46 2.67 -11.68
N PRO A 69 -6.11 3.79 -12.32
CA PRO A 69 -7.00 4.93 -12.37
C PRO A 69 -8.31 4.56 -13.10
N VAL A 70 -9.45 5.04 -12.61
CA VAL A 70 -10.76 4.77 -13.25
C VAL A 70 -10.81 5.30 -14.68
N LYS A 71 -10.17 6.44 -14.96
CA LYS A 71 -10.08 7.06 -16.27
C LYS A 71 -9.16 6.32 -17.24
N GLU A 72 -8.24 5.50 -16.72
CA GLU A 72 -7.23 4.78 -17.51
C GLU A 72 -7.16 3.32 -17.03
N ARG A 73 -8.25 2.59 -17.22
CA ARG A 73 -8.44 1.23 -16.67
C ARG A 73 -7.36 0.22 -17.07
N ALA A 74 -6.71 0.41 -18.21
CA ALA A 74 -5.61 -0.43 -18.68
C ALA A 74 -4.27 -0.12 -17.99
N THR A 75 -4.10 1.08 -17.43
CA THR A 75 -2.86 1.53 -16.81
C THR A 75 -2.77 1.02 -15.39
N ARG A 76 -1.59 0.50 -15.01
CA ARG A 76 -1.27 0.14 -13.64
C ARG A 76 -0.33 1.19 -13.05
N VAL A 77 -0.63 1.63 -11.83
CA VAL A 77 0.11 2.74 -11.19
C VAL A 77 0.69 2.39 -9.83
N GLY A 78 0.58 1.13 -9.42
CA GLY A 78 1.13 0.67 -8.15
C GLY A 78 0.32 -0.46 -7.55
N TYR A 79 0.52 -0.71 -6.26
CA TYR A 79 -0.24 -1.71 -5.51
C TYR A 79 -0.66 -1.19 -4.13
N ALA A 80 -1.67 -1.81 -3.55
CA ALA A 80 -2.03 -1.68 -2.14
C ALA A 80 -2.38 -3.06 -1.59
N GLY A 81 -2.04 -3.31 -0.32
CA GLY A 81 -2.31 -4.62 0.27
C GLY A 81 -2.34 -4.61 1.79
N LEU A 82 -2.99 -5.64 2.32
CA LEU A 82 -2.91 -6.05 3.71
C LEU A 82 -1.95 -7.23 3.79
N PHE A 83 -1.00 -7.16 4.69
CA PHE A 83 0.04 -8.17 4.90
C PHE A 83 0.06 -8.63 6.35
N ALA A 84 0.66 -9.80 6.59
CA ALA A 84 0.76 -10.38 7.92
C ALA A 84 -0.59 -10.35 8.66
N VAL A 85 -1.65 -10.76 7.95
CA VAL A 85 -2.99 -10.82 8.55
C VAL A 85 -2.97 -11.85 9.67
N ASP A 86 -3.21 -11.38 10.88
CA ASP A 86 -3.37 -12.18 12.08
C ASP A 86 -4.88 -12.30 12.38
N TRP A 87 -5.40 -13.49 12.20
CA TRP A 87 -6.82 -13.77 12.38
C TRP A 87 -7.25 -13.88 13.84
N ILE A 88 -6.28 -14.17 14.75
CA ILE A 88 -6.54 -14.25 16.19
C ILE A 88 -6.66 -12.85 16.79
N ASP A 89 -5.63 -12.03 16.58
CA ASP A 89 -5.61 -10.65 17.05
C ASP A 89 -6.38 -9.70 16.12
N ARG A 90 -6.86 -10.19 14.96
CA ARG A 90 -7.66 -9.45 13.98
C ARG A 90 -6.96 -8.15 13.55
N LYS A 91 -5.68 -8.25 13.15
CA LYS A 91 -4.85 -7.12 12.73
C LYS A 91 -4.10 -7.42 11.43
N ALA A 92 -3.71 -6.38 10.71
CA ALA A 92 -2.87 -6.49 9.52
C ALA A 92 -1.98 -5.25 9.33
N GLU A 93 -0.86 -5.44 8.64
CA GLU A 93 -0.04 -4.37 8.12
C GLU A 93 -0.58 -3.88 6.78
N PHE A 94 -0.82 -2.60 6.63
CA PHE A 94 -1.16 -1.98 5.36
C PHE A 94 0.08 -1.46 4.67
N ARG A 95 0.23 -1.82 3.40
CA ARG A 95 1.30 -1.28 2.54
C ARG A 95 0.70 -0.76 1.25
N ILE A 96 1.25 0.36 0.76
CA ILE A 96 0.85 0.97 -0.50
C ILE A 96 2.07 1.57 -1.20
N MET A 97 2.14 1.37 -2.50
CA MET A 97 3.07 2.04 -3.39
C MET A 97 2.30 2.60 -4.58
N VAL A 98 2.47 3.87 -4.86
CA VAL A 98 1.87 4.55 -6.01
C VAL A 98 2.99 5.21 -6.81
N SER A 99 3.01 5.00 -8.11
CA SER A 99 3.99 5.60 -9.02
C SER A 99 4.08 7.12 -8.82
N ALA A 100 5.29 7.62 -8.74
CA ALA A 100 5.55 9.06 -8.59
C ALA A 100 4.85 9.91 -9.65
N LYS A 101 4.69 9.36 -10.86
CA LYS A 101 4.04 10.02 -12.01
C LYS A 101 2.54 10.32 -11.77
N THR A 102 1.91 9.64 -10.80
CA THR A 102 0.48 9.78 -10.50
C THR A 102 0.23 10.33 -9.10
N HIS A 103 1.22 10.97 -8.49
CA HIS A 103 1.06 11.62 -7.20
C HIS A 103 0.13 12.86 -7.30
N GLY A 104 -0.52 13.20 -6.20
CA GLY A 104 -1.35 14.43 -6.09
C GLY A 104 -2.79 14.31 -6.58
N ILE A 105 -3.15 13.29 -7.36
CA ILE A 105 -4.51 13.13 -7.94
C ILE A 105 -5.46 12.32 -7.05
N GLY A 106 -5.06 11.98 -5.83
CA GLY A 106 -5.91 11.35 -4.82
C GLY A 106 -6.02 9.83 -4.87
N ILE A 107 -5.29 9.15 -5.77
CA ILE A 107 -5.29 7.68 -5.89
C ILE A 107 -4.89 7.02 -4.57
N GLY A 108 -3.78 7.43 -3.96
CA GLY A 108 -3.29 6.83 -2.72
C GLY A 108 -4.30 6.94 -1.57
N ARG A 109 -4.94 8.10 -1.42
CA ARG A 109 -5.96 8.30 -0.39
C ARG A 109 -7.17 7.40 -0.60
N GLN A 110 -7.71 7.36 -1.82
CA GLN A 110 -8.88 6.55 -2.09
C GLN A 110 -8.57 5.05 -2.00
N ALA A 111 -7.41 4.59 -2.51
CA ALA A 111 -6.98 3.21 -2.36
C ALA A 111 -6.87 2.80 -0.89
N THR A 112 -6.30 3.68 -0.04
CA THR A 112 -6.23 3.46 1.41
C THR A 112 -7.63 3.31 2.01
N SER A 113 -8.57 4.21 1.70
CA SER A 113 -9.96 4.13 2.20
C SER A 113 -10.68 2.86 1.74
N LEU A 114 -10.50 2.44 0.49
CA LEU A 114 -11.06 1.19 -0.03
C LEU A 114 -10.50 -0.04 0.70
N MET A 115 -9.19 -0.05 0.95
CA MET A 115 -8.53 -1.13 1.68
C MET A 115 -8.97 -1.21 3.15
N LEU A 116 -9.15 -0.06 3.81
CA LEU A 116 -9.69 -0.02 5.18
C LEU A 116 -11.13 -0.54 5.24
N ARG A 117 -11.98 -0.13 4.30
CA ARG A 117 -13.34 -0.67 4.18
C ARG A 117 -13.33 -2.19 3.97
N PHE A 118 -12.45 -2.69 3.11
CA PHE A 118 -12.27 -4.13 2.91
C PHE A 118 -11.81 -4.83 4.18
N ALA A 119 -10.79 -4.29 4.88
CA ALA A 119 -10.26 -4.84 6.12
C ALA A 119 -11.32 -4.95 7.22
N PHE A 120 -12.08 -3.88 7.43
CA PHE A 120 -13.01 -3.80 8.55
C PHE A 120 -14.37 -4.46 8.25
N SER A 121 -14.91 -4.25 7.02
CA SER A 121 -16.26 -4.70 6.69
C SER A 121 -16.32 -6.12 6.14
N ARG A 122 -15.27 -6.59 5.44
CA ARG A 122 -15.26 -7.93 4.84
C ARG A 122 -14.38 -8.93 5.58
N LEU A 123 -13.21 -8.51 6.05
CA LEU A 123 -12.29 -9.38 6.78
C LEU A 123 -12.51 -9.34 8.29
N ASN A 124 -13.37 -8.45 8.79
CA ASN A 124 -13.66 -8.27 10.21
C ASN A 124 -12.39 -8.04 11.06
N LEU A 125 -11.39 -7.35 10.49
CA LEU A 125 -10.22 -6.97 11.27
C LEU A 125 -10.59 -5.88 12.27
N ASN A 126 -9.88 -5.85 13.40
CA ASN A 126 -10.05 -4.82 14.43
C ASN A 126 -9.04 -3.69 14.27
N ARG A 127 -7.88 -3.97 13.67
CA ARG A 127 -6.76 -3.04 13.60
C ARG A 127 -6.02 -3.14 12.28
N VAL A 128 -5.73 -1.99 11.68
CA VAL A 128 -4.82 -1.86 10.54
C VAL A 128 -3.71 -0.89 10.92
N TRP A 129 -2.46 -1.29 10.73
CA TRP A 129 -1.29 -0.47 11.04
C TRP A 129 -0.35 -0.35 9.84
N LEU A 130 0.52 0.64 9.86
CA LEU A 130 1.54 0.87 8.84
C LEU A 130 2.80 1.52 9.43
N GLY A 131 3.89 1.48 8.66
CA GLY A 131 5.10 2.25 8.91
C GLY A 131 5.41 3.17 7.74
N THR A 132 5.92 4.37 8.02
CA THR A 132 6.38 5.31 7.00
C THR A 132 7.54 6.15 7.50
N ALA A 133 8.40 6.61 6.58
CA ALA A 133 9.50 7.51 6.92
C ALA A 133 8.98 8.82 7.53
N ALA A 134 9.58 9.27 8.63
CA ALA A 134 9.19 10.51 9.31
C ALA A 134 9.30 11.75 8.41
N THR A 135 10.11 11.68 7.36
CA THR A 135 10.29 12.75 6.37
C THR A 135 9.34 12.65 5.17
N ASN A 136 8.42 11.67 5.16
CA ASN A 136 7.40 11.51 4.12
C ASN A 136 6.10 12.24 4.50
N ASP A 137 6.15 13.57 4.59
CA ASP A 137 5.01 14.43 5.01
C ASP A 137 3.75 14.15 4.19
N ARG A 138 3.90 13.88 2.89
CA ARG A 138 2.78 13.57 2.01
C ARG A 138 2.06 12.28 2.43
N ALA A 139 2.79 11.22 2.74
CA ALA A 139 2.20 9.96 3.17
C ALA A 139 1.57 10.12 4.56
N LEU A 140 2.27 10.77 5.50
CA LEU A 140 1.74 11.06 6.84
C LEU A 140 0.41 11.81 6.76
N ALA A 141 0.36 12.91 5.98
CA ALA A 141 -0.88 13.67 5.79
C ALA A 141 -1.98 12.84 5.09
N CYS A 142 -1.61 11.98 4.15
CA CYS A 142 -2.56 11.10 3.47
C CYS A 142 -3.18 10.10 4.46
N PHE A 143 -2.37 9.42 5.25
CA PHE A 143 -2.84 8.42 6.22
C PHE A 143 -3.64 9.07 7.35
N ALA A 144 -3.23 10.22 7.85
CA ALA A 144 -4.00 10.98 8.83
C ALA A 144 -5.42 11.33 8.30
N LYS A 145 -5.53 11.76 7.03
CA LYS A 145 -6.82 12.02 6.37
C LYS A 145 -7.68 10.75 6.17
N CYS A 146 -7.08 9.57 6.20
CA CYS A 146 -7.78 8.28 6.18
C CYS A 146 -8.15 7.77 7.59
N GLY A 147 -7.79 8.52 8.65
CA GLY A 147 -8.10 8.18 10.03
C GLY A 147 -7.00 7.49 10.81
N PHE A 148 -5.84 7.24 10.20
CA PHE A 148 -4.70 6.71 10.95
C PHE A 148 -4.16 7.73 11.94
N ARG A 149 -3.74 7.24 13.11
CA ARG A 149 -3.07 8.04 14.15
C ARG A 149 -1.67 7.53 14.38
N GLU A 150 -0.75 8.44 14.66
CA GLU A 150 0.60 8.08 15.11
C GLU A 150 0.51 7.42 16.49
N GLU A 151 1.18 6.27 16.63
CA GLU A 151 1.25 5.53 17.90
C GLU A 151 2.67 5.47 18.44
N GLY A 152 3.66 5.82 17.64
CA GLY A 152 5.05 5.84 18.06
C GLY A 152 6.02 6.01 16.92
N ARG A 153 7.29 6.13 17.29
CA ARG A 153 8.43 6.27 16.38
C ARG A 153 9.52 5.29 16.75
N LEU A 154 10.01 4.58 15.74
CA LEU A 154 11.25 3.81 15.85
C LEU A 154 12.38 4.74 15.46
N LEU A 155 13.20 5.13 16.44
CA LEU A 155 14.25 6.11 16.24
C LEU A 155 15.35 5.55 15.34
N LYS A 156 15.76 6.32 14.33
CA LYS A 156 16.85 5.97 13.41
C LYS A 156 16.73 4.58 12.77
N ASP A 157 15.50 4.14 12.52
CA ASP A 157 15.18 2.80 12.00
C ASP A 157 15.45 2.67 10.49
N LEU A 158 15.46 3.78 9.76
CA LEU A 158 15.57 3.78 8.31
C LEU A 158 16.82 4.51 7.84
N TRP A 159 17.64 3.85 7.03
CA TRP A 159 18.77 4.49 6.36
C TRP A 159 18.31 5.15 5.06
N ARG A 160 18.59 6.46 4.87
CA ARG A 160 18.24 7.24 3.67
C ARG A 160 19.36 8.23 3.33
N ASP A 161 19.87 8.12 2.12
CA ASP A 161 20.77 9.11 1.51
C ASP A 161 21.88 9.61 2.47
N GLY A 162 22.56 8.66 3.15
CA GLY A 162 23.68 8.98 4.06
C GLY A 162 23.26 9.30 5.49
N SER A 163 21.97 9.16 5.88
CA SER A 163 21.51 9.43 7.23
C SER A 163 20.48 8.43 7.74
N TYR A 164 20.39 8.27 9.06
CA TYR A 164 19.32 7.53 9.69
C TYR A 164 18.14 8.46 9.99
N ILE A 165 16.95 8.02 9.62
CA ILE A 165 15.69 8.72 9.90
C ILE A 165 14.73 7.81 10.66
N ASP A 166 13.76 8.42 11.34
CA ASP A 166 12.77 7.68 12.11
C ASP A 166 11.75 7.01 11.20
N ASN A 167 11.20 5.90 11.69
CA ASN A 167 10.05 5.23 11.11
C ASN A 167 8.82 5.50 11.99
N VAL A 168 7.86 6.23 11.46
CA VAL A 168 6.61 6.54 12.15
C VAL A 168 5.66 5.36 12.02
N ARG A 169 5.20 4.85 13.15
CA ARG A 169 4.15 3.84 13.23
C ARG A 169 2.79 4.51 13.38
N MET A 170 1.87 4.17 12.49
CA MET A 170 0.50 4.68 12.54
C MET A 170 -0.48 3.51 12.51
N ALA A 171 -1.63 3.68 13.13
CA ALA A 171 -2.71 2.68 13.09
C ALA A 171 -4.10 3.34 13.12
N ILE A 172 -5.09 2.52 12.78
CA ILE A 172 -6.51 2.84 12.88
C ILE A 172 -7.26 1.60 13.38
N LEU A 173 -8.20 1.80 14.29
CA LEU A 173 -9.09 0.76 14.77
C LEU A 173 -10.41 0.76 14.00
N GLN A 174 -11.06 -0.41 13.93
CA GLN A 174 -12.37 -0.56 13.29
C GLN A 174 -13.40 0.45 13.81
N ALA A 175 -13.44 0.66 15.13
CA ALA A 175 -14.37 1.59 15.79
C ALA A 175 -14.12 3.07 15.42
N GLU A 176 -12.95 3.42 14.92
CA GLU A 176 -12.57 4.77 14.53
C GLU A 176 -12.83 5.06 13.04
N PHE A 177 -13.03 3.99 12.25
CA PHE A 177 -13.23 4.11 10.80
C PHE A 177 -14.65 4.61 10.49
N LYS A 178 -14.75 5.84 9.98
CA LYS A 178 -16.04 6.50 9.69
C LYS A 178 -16.65 6.12 8.34
N GLY A 179 -15.98 5.24 7.56
CA GLY A 179 -16.33 5.03 6.17
C GLY A 179 -15.98 6.28 5.32
N ALA A 180 -15.45 6.11 4.12
CA ALA A 180 -15.28 7.19 3.14
C ALA A 180 -16.20 6.89 1.96
#